data_9e70fe5dc1fb90d74156fdf7f8536172
#
_entry.id   9e70fe5dc1fb90d74156fdf7f8536172
#
_cell.length_a   1.000
_cell.length_b   1.000
_cell.length_c   1.000
_cell.angle_alpha   90.00
_cell.angle_beta   90.00
_cell.angle_gamma   90.00
#
_symmetry.space_group_name_H-M   'P 1'
#
loop_
_entity.id
_entity.type
_entity.pdbx_description
1 polymer ?
#
loop_
_entity_poly.entity_id
_entity_poly.type
_entity_poly.pdbx_seq_one_letter_code
_entity_poly.pdbx_strand_id
1 'polypeptide(L)'
;MSKFPDLKNPIHFIATLGGIGKIPIAPGTWGSIFAFLVFIFISHYVDMLIVVILSIPFSIWICEKASLNLIEKDHKSIVIDELVGIWVALVPAIYLSTQTSRTSYAVFALIFFRLFDILKPFPVSYFDKNFKNGLGIVLDDLIAGIMAIFPTMVLVYLIF
;
A
#
# COMPACT_ATOMS: atom_id res chain seq x y z
N MET A 1 16.04 -7.57 23.95
CA MET A 1 15.50 -6.94 22.74
C MET A 1 14.07 -7.40 22.57
N SER A 2 13.09 -6.49 22.56
CA SER A 2 11.69 -6.84 22.27
C SER A 2 11.60 -7.38 20.84
N LYS A 3 10.91 -8.51 20.69
CA LYS A 3 10.76 -9.19 19.39
C LYS A 3 9.86 -8.33 18.50
N PHE A 4 10.34 -7.87 17.35
CA PHE A 4 9.50 -7.15 16.37
C PHE A 4 8.51 -8.11 15.67
N PRO A 5 7.24 -7.71 15.49
CA PRO A 5 6.62 -6.50 16.01
C PRO A 5 6.10 -6.70 17.45
N ASP A 6 6.29 -5.68 18.28
CA ASP A 6 5.66 -5.57 19.60
C ASP A 6 4.42 -4.68 19.49
N LEU A 7 3.22 -5.26 19.57
CA LEU A 7 1.96 -4.54 19.40
C LEU A 7 1.63 -3.58 20.58
N LYS A 8 2.39 -3.62 21.67
CA LYS A 8 2.28 -2.60 22.73
C LYS A 8 2.99 -1.31 22.36
N ASN A 9 3.91 -1.35 21.40
CA ASN A 9 4.55 -0.18 20.84
C ASN A 9 3.62 0.44 19.77
N PRO A 10 3.17 1.69 19.91
CA PRO A 10 2.24 2.32 18.97
C PRO A 10 2.81 2.42 17.54
N ILE A 11 4.11 2.62 17.38
CA ILE A 11 4.75 2.64 16.05
C ILE A 11 4.65 1.27 15.38
N HIS A 12 4.95 0.18 16.11
CA HIS A 12 4.84 -1.18 15.57
C HIS A 12 3.37 -1.56 15.30
N PHE A 13 2.44 -1.10 16.14
CA PHE A 13 1.01 -1.33 15.94
C PHE A 13 0.53 -0.68 14.64
N ILE A 14 0.91 0.58 14.38
CA ILE A 14 0.55 1.31 13.16
C ILE A 14 1.26 0.69 11.94
N ALA A 15 2.57 0.42 12.03
CA ALA A 15 3.35 -0.17 10.94
C ALA A 15 2.81 -1.53 10.48
N THR A 16 2.18 -2.28 11.39
CA THR A 16 1.59 -3.59 11.11
C THR A 16 0.07 -3.53 10.84
N LEU A 17 -0.50 -2.33 10.66
CA LEU A 17 -1.94 -2.12 10.51
C LEU A 17 -2.75 -2.87 11.57
N GLY A 18 -2.46 -2.58 12.85
CA GLY A 18 -3.15 -3.21 13.97
C GLY A 18 -2.78 -4.68 14.21
N GLY A 19 -1.67 -5.15 13.64
CA GLY A 19 -1.20 -6.53 13.78
C GLY A 19 -1.48 -7.42 12.57
N ILE A 20 -2.10 -6.91 11.50
CA ILE A 20 -2.31 -7.65 10.23
C ILE A 20 -0.98 -8.14 9.68
N GLY A 21 0.08 -7.33 9.74
CA GLY A 21 1.43 -7.71 9.35
C GLY A 21 2.03 -8.90 10.12
N LYS A 22 1.39 -9.40 11.19
CA LYS A 22 1.80 -10.63 11.90
C LYS A 22 1.23 -11.90 11.29
N ILE A 23 0.33 -11.81 10.34
CA ILE A 23 -0.22 -12.98 9.65
C ILE A 23 0.95 -13.72 8.99
N PRO A 24 1.13 -15.03 9.25
CA PRO A 24 2.34 -15.74 8.84
C PRO A 24 2.46 -15.95 7.33
N ILE A 25 1.33 -15.98 6.62
CA ILE A 25 1.26 -16.23 5.18
C ILE A 25 0.82 -14.96 4.46
N ALA A 26 1.67 -14.45 3.57
CA ALA A 26 1.42 -13.29 2.72
C ALA A 26 0.91 -12.04 3.48
N PRO A 27 1.62 -11.53 4.53
CA PRO A 27 1.15 -10.41 5.33
C PRO A 27 0.87 -9.16 4.49
N GLY A 28 1.66 -8.86 3.47
CA GLY A 28 1.43 -7.77 2.54
C GLY A 28 0.12 -7.89 1.76
N THR A 29 -0.25 -9.10 1.33
CA THR A 29 -1.56 -9.31 0.67
C THR A 29 -2.71 -8.98 1.62
N TRP A 30 -2.63 -9.41 2.87
CA TRP A 30 -3.63 -9.07 3.88
C TRP A 30 -3.64 -7.58 4.21
N GLY A 31 -2.44 -6.96 4.26
CA GLY A 31 -2.29 -5.51 4.41
C GLY A 31 -2.99 -4.75 3.28
N SER A 32 -2.77 -5.16 2.03
CA SER A 32 -3.38 -4.54 0.85
C SER A 32 -4.91 -4.74 0.82
N ILE A 33 -5.41 -5.92 1.17
CA ILE A 33 -6.87 -6.19 1.25
C ILE A 33 -7.50 -5.32 2.34
N PHE A 34 -6.89 -5.25 3.51
CA PHE A 34 -7.38 -4.39 4.59
C PHE A 34 -7.40 -2.92 4.16
N ALA A 35 -6.30 -2.42 3.60
CA ALA A 35 -6.20 -1.06 3.11
C ALA A 35 -7.24 -0.75 2.01
N PHE A 36 -7.50 -1.70 1.12
CA PHE A 36 -8.56 -1.61 0.11
C PHE A 36 -9.95 -1.42 0.75
N LEU A 37 -10.30 -2.24 1.75
CA LEU A 37 -11.57 -2.12 2.45
C LEU A 37 -11.69 -0.79 3.21
N VAL A 38 -10.60 -0.35 3.85
CA VAL A 38 -10.54 0.93 4.56
C VAL A 38 -10.71 2.09 3.58
N PHE A 39 -10.08 2.03 2.39
CA PHE A 39 -10.26 3.04 1.34
C PHE A 39 -11.73 3.19 0.94
N ILE A 40 -12.38 2.06 0.63
CA ILE A 40 -13.80 2.07 0.24
C ILE A 40 -14.66 2.67 1.35
N PHE A 41 -14.44 2.25 2.60
CA PHE A 41 -15.21 2.77 3.72
C PHE A 41 -15.01 4.28 3.92
N ILE A 42 -13.78 4.75 3.97
CA ILE A 42 -13.45 6.16 4.23
C ILE A 42 -13.89 7.06 3.06
N SER A 43 -13.83 6.58 1.82
CA SER A 43 -14.20 7.35 0.62
C SER A 43 -15.65 7.85 0.61
N HIS A 44 -16.51 7.29 1.47
CA HIS A 44 -17.88 7.77 1.63
C HIS A 44 -18.00 9.03 2.51
N TYR A 45 -16.97 9.35 3.28
CA TYR A 45 -17.02 10.38 4.31
C TYR A 45 -16.05 11.54 4.06
N VAL A 46 -14.93 11.28 3.39
CA VAL A 46 -13.87 12.26 3.18
C VAL A 46 -13.29 12.20 1.76
N ASP A 47 -12.67 13.30 1.36
CA ASP A 47 -11.91 13.33 0.10
C ASP A 47 -10.63 12.48 0.24
N MET A 48 -10.63 11.33 -0.44
CA MET A 48 -9.51 10.39 -0.39
C MET A 48 -8.23 10.93 -1.02
N LEU A 49 -8.30 11.90 -1.92
CA LEU A 49 -7.09 12.50 -2.50
C LEU A 49 -6.24 13.17 -1.41
N ILE A 50 -6.88 13.93 -0.54
CA ILE A 50 -6.21 14.59 0.59
C ILE A 50 -5.64 13.55 1.55
N VAL A 51 -6.44 12.52 1.88
CA VAL A 51 -6.03 11.44 2.79
C VAL A 51 -4.81 10.69 2.24
N VAL A 52 -4.82 10.37 0.95
CA VAL A 52 -3.69 9.67 0.29
C VAL A 52 -2.44 10.55 0.31
N ILE A 53 -2.53 11.82 -0.06
CA ILE A 53 -1.39 12.74 -0.02
C ILE A 53 -0.77 12.83 1.39
N LEU A 54 -1.59 12.90 2.43
CA LEU A 54 -1.11 12.99 3.81
C LEU A 54 -0.58 11.64 4.33
N SER A 55 -1.11 10.52 3.85
CA SER A 55 -0.66 9.19 4.26
C SER A 55 0.77 8.87 3.81
N ILE A 56 1.23 9.43 2.68
CA ILE A 56 2.59 9.19 2.16
C ILE A 56 3.68 9.60 3.17
N PRO A 57 3.80 10.89 3.57
CA PRO A 57 4.84 11.28 4.51
C PRO A 57 4.64 10.63 5.89
N PHE A 58 3.40 10.36 6.30
CA PHE A 58 3.12 9.66 7.54
C PHE A 58 3.63 8.22 7.51
N SER A 59 3.39 7.48 6.42
CA SER A 59 3.88 6.11 6.25
C SER A 59 5.41 6.05 6.22
N ILE A 60 6.06 6.97 5.52
CA ILE A 60 7.53 7.08 5.48
C ILE A 60 8.08 7.25 6.91
N TRP A 61 7.49 8.15 7.68
CA TRP A 61 7.90 8.38 9.07
C TRP A 61 7.69 7.14 9.95
N ILE A 62 6.55 6.45 9.82
CA ILE A 62 6.27 5.21 10.56
C ILE A 62 7.25 4.11 10.17
N CYS A 63 7.49 3.87 8.87
CA CYS A 63 8.42 2.85 8.39
C CYS A 63 9.84 3.11 8.89
N GLU A 64 10.30 4.38 8.85
CA GLU A 64 11.60 4.76 9.38
C GLU A 64 11.72 4.44 10.88
N LYS A 65 10.72 4.82 11.67
CA LYS A 65 10.72 4.56 13.12
C LYS A 65 10.59 3.08 13.47
N ALA A 66 9.75 2.34 12.75
CA ALA A 66 9.54 0.92 12.98
C ALA A 66 10.78 0.08 12.65
N SER A 67 11.53 0.48 11.63
CA SER A 67 12.71 -0.25 11.14
C SER A 67 14.03 0.12 11.83
N LEU A 68 14.08 1.15 12.69
CA LEU A 68 15.33 1.68 13.27
C LEU A 68 16.25 0.58 13.85
N ASN A 69 15.69 -0.37 14.59
CA ASN A 69 16.43 -1.42 15.32
C ASN A 69 16.40 -2.77 14.58
N LEU A 70 15.91 -2.82 13.35
CA LEU A 70 15.85 -4.03 12.55
C LEU A 70 17.11 -4.19 11.69
N ILE A 71 17.57 -5.44 11.56
CA ILE A 71 18.67 -5.80 10.66
C ILE A 71 18.18 -5.64 9.21
N GLU A 72 17.04 -6.25 8.91
CA GLU A 72 16.32 -6.03 7.66
C GLU A 72 15.34 -4.88 7.85
N LYS A 73 15.62 -3.75 7.22
CA LYS A 73 14.79 -2.55 7.35
C LYS A 73 13.38 -2.77 6.78
N ASP A 74 13.29 -3.43 5.65
CA ASP A 74 12.05 -3.87 5.02
C ASP A 74 11.64 -5.24 5.60
N HIS A 75 11.10 -5.21 6.81
CA HIS A 75 10.65 -6.43 7.48
C HIS A 75 9.22 -6.75 7.04
N LYS A 76 8.96 -7.98 6.60
CA LYS A 76 7.68 -8.48 6.08
C LYS A 76 6.43 -8.18 6.92
N SER A 77 6.58 -7.80 8.17
CA SER A 77 5.46 -7.42 9.05
C SER A 77 5.17 -5.92 9.01
N ILE A 78 5.98 -5.13 8.36
CA ILE A 78 5.63 -3.74 8.01
C ILE A 78 4.73 -3.86 6.79
N VAL A 79 3.52 -3.33 6.86
CA VAL A 79 2.48 -3.42 5.82
C VAL A 79 1.70 -2.10 5.66
N ILE A 80 2.21 -1.02 6.26
CA ILE A 80 1.65 0.32 6.09
C ILE A 80 2.06 0.94 4.73
N ASP A 81 3.14 0.50 4.14
CA ASP A 81 3.60 0.79 2.80
C ASP A 81 2.61 0.29 1.74
N GLU A 82 2.14 -0.95 1.87
CA GLU A 82 1.10 -1.47 0.99
C GLU A 82 -0.21 -0.67 1.06
N LEU A 83 -0.53 -0.12 2.26
CA LEU A 83 -1.69 0.77 2.40
C LEU A 83 -1.55 1.99 1.47
N VAL A 84 -0.39 2.64 1.46
CA VAL A 84 -0.15 3.81 0.61
C VAL A 84 -0.14 3.41 -0.86
N GLY A 85 0.53 2.31 -1.21
CA GLY A 85 0.61 1.82 -2.58
C GLY A 85 -0.77 1.54 -3.19
N ILE A 86 -1.61 0.75 -2.50
CA ILE A 86 -2.96 0.46 -3.00
C ILE A 86 -3.87 1.70 -2.98
N TRP A 87 -3.73 2.60 -2.00
CA TRP A 87 -4.51 3.82 -1.96
C TRP A 87 -4.22 4.74 -3.15
N VAL A 88 -2.96 4.87 -3.55
CA VAL A 88 -2.58 5.59 -4.78
C VAL A 88 -3.19 4.94 -6.01
N ALA A 89 -3.11 3.62 -6.14
CA ALA A 89 -3.72 2.90 -7.25
C ALA A 89 -5.25 3.09 -7.32
N LEU A 90 -5.92 3.29 -6.19
CA LEU A 90 -7.39 3.45 -6.08
C LEU A 90 -7.90 4.87 -6.34
N VAL A 91 -7.04 5.90 -6.27
CA VAL A 91 -7.47 7.31 -6.46
C VAL A 91 -8.32 7.51 -7.72
N PRO A 92 -7.97 6.98 -8.91
CA PRO A 92 -8.78 7.20 -10.11
C PRO A 92 -10.21 6.65 -10.02
N ALA A 93 -10.47 5.64 -9.18
CA ALA A 93 -11.82 5.08 -9.01
C ALA A 93 -12.84 6.14 -8.56
N ILE A 94 -12.39 7.16 -7.81
CA ILE A 94 -13.25 8.21 -7.26
C ILE A 94 -13.90 9.04 -8.39
N TYR A 95 -13.19 9.20 -9.50
CA TYR A 95 -13.59 10.05 -10.62
C TYR A 95 -14.39 9.32 -11.71
N LEU A 96 -14.56 8.01 -11.60
CA LEU A 96 -15.38 7.24 -12.53
C LEU A 96 -16.88 7.50 -12.30
N SER A 97 -17.65 7.60 -13.37
CA SER A 97 -19.03 8.04 -13.31
C SER A 97 -20.01 7.00 -12.77
N THR A 98 -19.80 5.72 -13.07
CA THR A 98 -20.71 4.64 -12.66
C THR A 98 -20.19 3.82 -11.50
N GLN A 99 -21.08 3.29 -10.66
CA GLN A 99 -20.71 2.42 -9.57
C GLN A 99 -20.05 1.13 -10.07
N THR A 100 -20.52 0.59 -11.19
CA THR A 100 -19.95 -0.62 -11.80
C THR A 100 -18.51 -0.40 -12.22
N SER A 101 -18.22 0.71 -12.94
CA SER A 101 -16.85 1.04 -13.34
C SER A 101 -15.94 1.28 -12.13
N ARG A 102 -16.44 1.95 -11.07
CA ARG A 102 -15.69 2.16 -9.82
C ARG A 102 -15.30 0.83 -9.16
N THR A 103 -16.27 -0.09 -9.02
CA THR A 103 -16.03 -1.38 -8.39
C THR A 103 -15.07 -2.23 -9.21
N SER A 104 -15.27 -2.31 -10.54
CA SER A 104 -14.37 -3.05 -11.42
C SER A 104 -12.96 -2.46 -11.42
N TYR A 105 -12.85 -1.13 -11.46
CA TYR A 105 -11.55 -0.45 -11.34
C TYR A 105 -10.86 -0.84 -10.04
N ALA A 106 -11.55 -0.74 -8.90
CA ALA A 106 -10.96 -1.01 -7.60
C ALA A 106 -10.43 -2.46 -7.49
N VAL A 107 -11.19 -3.44 -8.01
CA VAL A 107 -10.74 -4.85 -8.03
C VAL A 107 -9.51 -5.04 -8.92
N PHE A 108 -9.52 -4.49 -10.14
CA PHE A 108 -8.36 -4.60 -11.03
C PHE A 108 -7.14 -3.85 -10.49
N ALA A 109 -7.33 -2.68 -9.88
CA ALA A 109 -6.26 -1.92 -9.24
C ALA A 109 -5.57 -2.74 -8.13
N LEU A 110 -6.33 -3.45 -7.29
CA LEU A 110 -5.78 -4.34 -6.27
C LEU A 110 -4.96 -5.47 -6.91
N ILE A 111 -5.46 -6.09 -7.97
CA ILE A 111 -4.76 -7.19 -8.67
C ILE A 111 -3.45 -6.69 -9.28
N PHE A 112 -3.47 -5.59 -10.04
CA PHE A 112 -2.27 -5.06 -10.69
C PHE A 112 -1.26 -4.50 -9.69
N PHE A 113 -1.73 -3.82 -8.64
CA PHE A 113 -0.85 -3.37 -7.57
C PHE A 113 -0.09 -4.55 -6.96
N ARG A 114 -0.80 -5.62 -6.55
CA ARG A 114 -0.14 -6.81 -5.98
C ARG A 114 0.77 -7.52 -6.98
N LEU A 115 0.40 -7.54 -8.25
CA LEU A 115 1.24 -8.11 -9.29
C LEU A 115 2.58 -7.35 -9.41
N PHE A 116 2.55 -6.01 -9.46
CA PHE A 116 3.75 -5.20 -9.61
C PHE A 116 4.59 -5.15 -8.34
N ASP A 117 3.97 -5.14 -7.17
CA ASP A 117 4.65 -5.21 -5.89
C ASP A 117 5.38 -6.55 -5.70
N ILE A 118 4.76 -7.68 -6.06
CA ILE A 118 5.38 -9.00 -5.92
C ILE A 118 6.47 -9.25 -6.98
N LEU A 119 6.17 -8.91 -8.25
CA LEU A 119 7.11 -9.15 -9.37
C LEU A 119 8.23 -8.13 -9.44
N LYS A 120 8.03 -6.96 -8.84
CA LYS A 120 8.96 -5.84 -8.81
C LYS A 120 9.61 -5.54 -10.18
N PRO A 121 8.79 -5.33 -11.25
CA PRO A 121 9.36 -4.94 -12.55
C PRO A 121 10.08 -3.59 -12.43
N PHE A 122 10.93 -3.26 -13.43
CA PHE A 122 11.47 -1.89 -13.50
C PHE A 122 10.33 -0.89 -13.71
N PRO A 123 10.26 0.24 -12.99
CA PRO A 123 11.27 0.79 -12.05
C PRO A 123 11.14 0.34 -10.58
N VAL A 124 10.11 -0.42 -10.16
CA VAL A 124 9.91 -0.84 -8.76
C VAL A 124 11.17 -1.49 -8.19
N SER A 125 11.77 -2.45 -8.91
CA SER A 125 13.00 -3.15 -8.50
C SER A 125 14.20 -2.21 -8.30
N TYR A 126 14.25 -1.08 -8.98
CA TYR A 126 15.32 -0.10 -8.82
C TYR A 126 15.20 0.58 -7.44
N PHE A 127 14.01 0.98 -7.03
CA PHE A 127 13.78 1.62 -5.74
C PHE A 127 13.97 0.63 -4.59
N ASP A 128 13.43 -0.57 -4.69
CA ASP A 128 13.59 -1.65 -3.71
C ASP A 128 15.07 -1.96 -3.44
N LYS A 129 15.92 -1.97 -4.47
CA LYS A 129 17.35 -2.28 -4.32
C LYS A 129 18.20 -1.14 -3.79
N ASN A 130 17.89 0.10 -4.15
CA ASN A 130 18.77 1.25 -3.92
C ASN A 130 18.43 2.03 -2.65
N PHE A 131 17.21 1.92 -2.13
CA PHE A 131 16.77 2.66 -0.95
C PHE A 131 16.39 1.68 0.17
N LYS A 132 17.20 1.64 1.24
CA LYS A 132 17.03 0.72 2.38
C LYS A 132 16.67 1.45 3.67
N ASN A 133 15.89 2.53 3.58
CA ASN A 133 15.37 3.32 4.69
C ASN A 133 13.85 3.39 4.63
N GLY A 134 13.22 4.09 5.57
CA GLY A 134 11.76 4.23 5.59
C GLY A 134 11.16 4.81 4.32
N LEU A 135 11.89 5.71 3.64
CA LEU A 135 11.50 6.22 2.32
C LEU A 135 11.50 5.11 1.27
N GLY A 136 12.53 4.27 1.25
CA GLY A 136 12.66 3.16 0.28
C GLY A 136 11.55 2.14 0.43
N ILE A 137 11.20 1.78 1.67
CA ILE A 137 10.12 0.83 1.98
C ILE A 137 8.79 1.31 1.38
N VAL A 138 8.51 2.62 1.40
CA VAL A 138 7.25 3.16 0.86
C VAL A 138 7.32 3.43 -0.64
N LEU A 139 8.52 3.76 -1.18
CA LEU A 139 8.66 4.17 -2.59
C LEU A 139 8.39 3.03 -3.56
N ASP A 140 8.83 1.82 -3.29
CA ASP A 140 8.59 0.70 -4.20
C ASP A 140 7.09 0.40 -4.32
N ASP A 141 6.34 0.41 -3.22
CA ASP A 141 4.89 0.24 -3.23
C ASP A 141 4.16 1.43 -3.87
N LEU A 142 4.62 2.65 -3.61
CA LEU A 142 4.09 3.85 -4.24
C LEU A 142 4.19 3.76 -5.77
N ILE A 143 5.36 3.33 -6.28
CA ILE A 143 5.60 3.19 -7.71
C ILE A 143 4.81 2.01 -8.28
N ALA A 144 4.72 0.88 -7.57
CA ALA A 144 3.85 -0.23 -7.96
C ALA A 144 2.38 0.23 -8.06
N GLY A 145 1.92 1.06 -7.13
CA GLY A 145 0.59 1.66 -7.15
C GLY A 145 0.36 2.57 -8.36
N ILE A 146 1.31 3.46 -8.66
CA ILE A 146 1.25 4.33 -9.86
C ILE A 146 1.24 3.48 -11.13
N MET A 147 2.09 2.47 -11.23
CA MET A 147 2.13 1.57 -12.39
C MET A 147 0.83 0.79 -12.58
N ALA A 148 0.13 0.45 -11.51
CA ALA A 148 -1.14 -0.26 -11.57
C ALA A 148 -2.26 0.57 -12.21
N ILE A 149 -2.18 1.90 -12.15
CA ILE A 149 -3.22 2.80 -12.70
C ILE A 149 -3.42 2.58 -14.19
N PHE A 150 -2.34 2.54 -14.96
CA PHE A 150 -2.44 2.47 -16.43
C PHE A 150 -3.16 1.21 -16.94
N PRO A 151 -2.72 -0.02 -16.62
CA PRO A 151 -3.41 -1.23 -17.08
C PRO A 151 -4.83 -1.33 -16.53
N THR A 152 -5.08 -0.84 -15.32
CA THR A 152 -6.43 -0.81 -14.73
C THR A 152 -7.36 0.09 -15.53
N MET A 153 -6.92 1.30 -15.87
CA MET A 153 -7.71 2.24 -16.67
C MET A 153 -8.01 1.67 -18.06
N VAL A 154 -7.01 1.07 -18.72
CA VAL A 154 -7.20 0.44 -20.03
C VAL A 154 -8.23 -0.67 -19.96
N LEU A 155 -8.15 -1.57 -18.97
CA LEU A 155 -9.13 -2.64 -18.83
C LEU A 155 -10.55 -2.13 -18.60
N VAL A 156 -10.71 -1.17 -17.70
CA VAL A 156 -12.03 -0.60 -17.41
C VAL A 156 -12.61 0.11 -18.64
N TYR A 157 -11.78 0.85 -19.38
CA TYR A 157 -12.21 1.50 -20.62
C TYR A 157 -12.63 0.52 -21.73
N LEU A 158 -11.99 -0.65 -21.80
CA LEU A 158 -12.34 -1.69 -22.79
C LEU A 158 -13.60 -2.48 -22.43
N ILE A 159 -13.97 -2.52 -21.16
CA ILE A 159 -15.11 -3.31 -20.67
C ILE A 159 -16.39 -2.45 -20.59
N PHE A 160 -16.27 -1.16 -20.31
CA PHE A 160 -17.37 -0.23 -20.06
C PHE A 160 -17.32 1.03 -20.94
#